data_0a137858fcbb4c4052e2629edd72a6eb
#
_entry.id   0a137858fcbb4c4052e2629edd72a6eb
#
_cell.length_a   1.000
_cell.length_b   1.000
_cell.length_c   1.000
_cell.angle_alpha   90.00
_cell.angle_beta   90.00
_cell.angle_gamma   90.00
#
_symmetry.space_group_name_H-M   'P 1'
#
loop_
_entity.id
_entity.type
_entity.pdbx_description
1 polymer ?
#
loop_
_entity_poly.entity_id
_entity_poly.type
_entity_poly.pdbx_seq_one_letter_code
_entity_poly.pdbx_strand_id
1 'polypeptide(L)'
;AGWYAPADAVATPDTLELSLDRPDYRPGDTAKLRIVPRYAGKALVTVLSDRVIAMKAVEVPEGETVIDLPVTEEWGAGAYVTAQVIRPMDVAAGQNPARSLGLAHAGIDPGARSLDVAIEAPRQSDPRGPLTAAVTVAGVAEGDTAHVTLAAVDVGILNLTGFDSPDPSGHYFGQRRLGIEIRDMYGRLIDGMTGAMGTLRSGGDADASLRLQSPPPTEKLVAFFSGPVTVGPDGRAEVRFYMPEFNGTVRLMAIAWSKGAVGEAEAEVLVRDPVVVTASLPRFLAPGDETRLLLEFTHASGPTGSMPLKVTAEGVYVPTGPAAIQLEQGATQRLSLPLTAAAPGDHQISVTLTAPGGKTLTKLLTVGVRANDPSVGITRRFTLDPGQTFTLDGQA
;
A
#
# COMPACT_ATOMS: atom_id res chain seq x y z
N ALA A 1 -20.78 -26.17 15.45
CA ALA A 1 -20.04 -24.98 15.91
C ALA A 1 -18.63 -25.43 16.26
N GLY A 2 -17.63 -25.01 15.46
CA GLY A 2 -16.22 -25.30 15.72
C GLY A 2 -15.64 -24.28 16.69
N TRP A 3 -14.72 -24.72 17.52
CA TRP A 3 -13.93 -23.83 18.38
C TRP A 3 -12.79 -23.24 17.57
N TYR A 4 -12.59 -21.94 17.65
CA TYR A 4 -11.50 -21.26 16.98
C TYR A 4 -10.23 -21.36 17.85
N ALA A 5 -9.25 -22.12 17.41
CA ALA A 5 -7.94 -22.21 18.07
C ALA A 5 -6.85 -21.60 17.18
N PRO A 6 -5.95 -20.76 17.73
CA PRO A 6 -4.77 -20.32 16.99
C PRO A 6 -3.84 -21.49 16.67
N ALA A 7 -3.25 -21.51 15.47
CA ALA A 7 -2.54 -22.65 14.88
C ALA A 7 -1.17 -22.98 15.52
N ASP A 8 -0.64 -22.20 16.47
CA ASP A 8 0.75 -22.31 16.94
C ASP A 8 0.93 -22.48 18.46
N ALA A 9 0.04 -23.22 19.13
CA ALA A 9 0.30 -23.57 20.53
C ALA A 9 1.31 -24.74 20.61
N VAL A 10 2.60 -24.42 20.72
CA VAL A 10 3.61 -25.42 21.12
C VAL A 10 3.19 -25.99 22.47
N ALA A 11 2.94 -27.30 22.53
CA ALA A 11 2.45 -27.99 23.72
C ALA A 11 3.53 -28.05 24.81
N THR A 12 3.72 -26.96 25.55
CA THR A 12 4.53 -26.93 26.76
C THR A 12 3.67 -27.30 27.98
N PRO A 13 4.24 -27.86 29.05
CA PRO A 13 3.49 -28.23 30.26
C PRO A 13 2.72 -27.06 30.88
N ASP A 14 3.19 -25.85 30.68
CA ASP A 14 2.63 -24.61 31.27
C ASP A 14 1.56 -23.96 30.37
N THR A 15 1.31 -24.51 29.16
CA THR A 15 0.30 -23.98 28.25
C THR A 15 -1.07 -24.55 28.58
N LEU A 16 -2.05 -23.67 28.80
CA LEU A 16 -3.46 -24.00 28.95
C LEU A 16 -4.12 -23.90 27.57
N GLU A 17 -4.73 -25.01 27.09
CA GLU A 17 -5.59 -24.95 25.92
C GLU A 17 -6.80 -24.08 26.23
N LEU A 18 -6.94 -23.01 25.44
CA LEU A 18 -7.96 -21.97 25.64
C LEU A 18 -8.51 -21.54 24.29
N SER A 19 -9.81 -21.44 24.16
CA SER A 19 -10.49 -20.97 22.97
C SER A 19 -11.81 -20.29 23.29
N LEU A 20 -12.27 -19.43 22.36
CA LEU A 20 -13.57 -18.80 22.39
C LEU A 20 -14.50 -19.46 21.38
N ASP A 21 -15.82 -19.40 21.61
CA ASP A 21 -16.83 -19.99 20.73
C ASP A 21 -16.98 -19.23 19.39
N ARG A 22 -16.59 -17.93 19.36
CA ARG A 22 -16.62 -17.07 18.18
C ARG A 22 -15.40 -16.15 18.14
N PRO A 23 -14.97 -15.66 16.97
CA PRO A 23 -13.91 -14.66 16.87
C PRO A 23 -14.38 -13.27 17.27
N ASP A 24 -15.64 -12.90 16.95
CA ASP A 24 -16.21 -11.58 17.16
C ASP A 24 -17.51 -11.62 17.95
N TYR A 25 -17.73 -10.60 18.75
CA TYR A 25 -18.88 -10.44 19.65
C TYR A 25 -19.46 -9.02 19.55
N ARG A 26 -20.65 -8.83 20.12
CA ARG A 26 -21.27 -7.52 20.32
C ARG A 26 -21.50 -7.28 21.81
N PRO A 27 -21.46 -6.02 22.26
CA PRO A 27 -21.89 -5.69 23.61
C PRO A 27 -23.29 -6.24 23.91
N GLY A 28 -23.44 -6.93 25.05
CA GLY A 28 -24.65 -7.66 25.42
C GLY A 28 -24.61 -9.16 25.09
N ASP A 29 -23.66 -9.62 24.28
CA ASP A 29 -23.43 -11.05 24.06
C ASP A 29 -22.82 -11.73 25.30
N THR A 30 -22.85 -13.06 25.32
CA THR A 30 -22.08 -13.89 26.23
C THR A 30 -21.02 -14.66 25.44
N ALA A 31 -19.76 -14.36 25.69
CA ALA A 31 -18.65 -15.11 25.14
C ALA A 31 -18.43 -16.40 25.96
N LYS A 32 -18.33 -17.54 25.30
CA LYS A 32 -18.05 -18.82 25.95
C LYS A 32 -16.57 -19.13 25.86
N LEU A 33 -15.91 -19.07 27.01
CA LEU A 33 -14.51 -19.43 27.16
C LEU A 33 -14.40 -20.91 27.47
N ARG A 34 -13.86 -21.69 26.53
CA ARG A 34 -13.50 -23.08 26.73
C ARG A 34 -12.05 -23.15 27.19
N ILE A 35 -11.80 -23.85 28.28
CA ILE A 35 -10.46 -24.19 28.77
C ILE A 35 -10.38 -25.70 29.01
N VAL A 36 -9.18 -26.26 28.84
CA VAL A 36 -8.93 -27.70 29.08
C VAL A 36 -7.76 -27.84 30.06
N PRO A 37 -8.02 -27.68 31.38
CA PRO A 37 -7.02 -27.92 32.41
C PRO A 37 -6.55 -29.37 32.43
N ARG A 38 -5.25 -29.57 32.56
CA ARG A 38 -4.63 -30.89 32.72
C ARG A 38 -4.78 -31.48 34.15
N TYR A 39 -5.27 -30.66 35.07
CA TYR A 39 -5.47 -30.97 36.48
C TYR A 39 -6.56 -30.08 37.07
N ALA A 40 -7.25 -30.58 38.06
CA ALA A 40 -8.20 -29.78 38.80
C ALA A 40 -7.49 -28.65 39.58
N GLY A 41 -8.13 -27.49 39.67
CA GLY A 41 -7.54 -26.33 40.36
C GLY A 41 -8.45 -25.12 40.33
N LYS A 42 -7.86 -23.96 40.64
CA LYS A 42 -8.56 -22.68 40.57
C LYS A 42 -8.12 -21.91 39.35
N ALA A 43 -9.06 -21.60 38.48
CA ALA A 43 -8.84 -20.74 37.31
C ALA A 43 -9.08 -19.28 37.66
N LEU A 44 -8.10 -18.41 37.40
CA LEU A 44 -8.28 -16.98 37.36
C LEU A 44 -8.47 -16.58 35.90
N VAL A 45 -9.69 -16.20 35.53
CA VAL A 45 -10.03 -15.67 34.22
C VAL A 45 -10.01 -14.18 34.26
N THR A 46 -9.29 -13.55 33.33
CA THR A 46 -9.16 -12.10 33.25
C THR A 46 -9.47 -11.62 31.85
N VAL A 47 -10.33 -10.61 31.72
CA VAL A 47 -10.59 -9.88 30.48
C VAL A 47 -9.85 -8.56 30.56
N LEU A 48 -9.05 -8.26 29.55
CA LEU A 48 -8.13 -7.11 29.58
C LEU A 48 -7.87 -6.53 28.18
N SER A 49 -7.54 -5.25 28.13
CA SER A 49 -7.11 -4.52 26.93
C SER A 49 -5.89 -3.65 27.27
N ASP A 50 -6.07 -2.36 27.46
CA ASP A 50 -5.13 -1.40 28.07
C ASP A 50 -5.24 -1.38 29.60
N ARG A 51 -6.28 -2.01 30.13
CA ARG A 51 -6.56 -2.20 31.56
C ARG A 51 -7.22 -3.56 31.79
N VAL A 52 -7.31 -3.96 33.04
CA VAL A 52 -8.14 -5.09 33.43
C VAL A 52 -9.61 -4.64 33.43
N ILE A 53 -10.43 -5.29 32.59
CA ILE A 53 -11.87 -5.01 32.46
C ILE A 53 -12.67 -5.83 33.46
N ALA A 54 -12.37 -7.14 33.50
CA ALA A 54 -13.05 -8.04 34.41
C ALA A 54 -12.09 -9.12 34.92
N MET A 55 -12.36 -9.64 36.11
CA MET A 55 -11.62 -10.74 36.72
C MET A 55 -12.57 -11.65 37.46
N LYS A 56 -12.44 -12.96 37.26
CA LYS A 56 -13.30 -13.99 37.87
C LYS A 56 -12.46 -15.20 38.26
N ALA A 57 -12.58 -15.63 39.50
CA ALA A 57 -11.98 -16.89 39.96
C ALA A 57 -13.04 -17.99 39.97
N VAL A 58 -12.70 -19.16 39.40
CA VAL A 58 -13.60 -20.29 39.25
C VAL A 58 -12.85 -21.58 39.59
N GLU A 59 -13.47 -22.47 40.38
CA GLU A 59 -12.96 -23.86 40.56
C GLU A 59 -13.21 -24.63 39.30
N VAL A 60 -12.19 -25.32 38.80
CA VAL A 60 -12.25 -26.09 37.55
C VAL A 60 -11.76 -27.50 37.77
N PRO A 61 -12.48 -28.51 37.26
CA PRO A 61 -12.01 -29.88 37.24
C PRO A 61 -10.88 -30.09 36.22
N GLU A 62 -10.28 -31.25 36.23
CA GLU A 62 -9.48 -31.71 35.10
C GLU A 62 -10.39 -31.95 33.87
N GLY A 63 -9.90 -31.59 32.68
CA GLY A 63 -10.64 -31.71 31.44
C GLY A 63 -11.38 -30.44 31.05
N GLU A 64 -12.32 -30.58 30.10
CA GLU A 64 -13.00 -29.44 29.49
C GLU A 64 -13.93 -28.70 30.47
N THR A 65 -13.79 -27.38 30.52
CA THR A 65 -14.67 -26.50 31.25
C THR A 65 -15.02 -25.28 30.37
N VAL A 66 -16.30 -24.90 30.38
CA VAL A 66 -16.79 -23.70 29.68
C VAL A 66 -17.21 -22.65 30.71
N ILE A 67 -16.73 -21.41 30.52
CA ILE A 67 -16.98 -20.30 31.42
C ILE A 67 -17.65 -19.18 30.60
N ASP A 68 -18.80 -18.74 31.06
CA ASP A 68 -19.53 -17.63 30.45
C ASP A 68 -18.93 -16.27 30.90
N LEU A 69 -18.69 -15.40 29.90
CA LEU A 69 -18.15 -14.05 30.08
C LEU A 69 -19.10 -13.05 29.43
N PRO A 70 -19.70 -12.12 30.20
CA PRO A 70 -20.54 -11.08 29.63
C PRO A 70 -19.68 -10.08 28.84
N VAL A 71 -20.03 -9.86 27.59
CA VAL A 71 -19.40 -8.87 26.73
C VAL A 71 -20.02 -7.50 26.99
N THR A 72 -19.21 -6.53 27.36
CA THR A 72 -19.66 -5.16 27.70
C THR A 72 -19.05 -4.13 26.74
N GLU A 73 -19.57 -2.91 26.75
CA GLU A 73 -19.01 -1.77 26.01
C GLU A 73 -17.53 -1.50 26.36
N GLU A 74 -17.09 -1.90 27.55
CA GLU A 74 -15.70 -1.72 28.00
C GLU A 74 -14.69 -2.57 27.26
N TRP A 75 -15.14 -3.59 26.48
CA TRP A 75 -14.27 -4.39 25.61
C TRP A 75 -13.74 -3.57 24.41
N GLY A 76 -14.36 -2.40 24.13
CA GLY A 76 -13.91 -1.44 23.12
C GLY A 76 -13.90 -1.99 21.70
N ALA A 77 -12.74 -2.06 21.06
CA ALA A 77 -12.56 -2.65 19.74
C ALA A 77 -12.23 -4.15 19.80
N GLY A 78 -11.98 -4.67 20.99
CA GLY A 78 -11.65 -6.06 21.27
C GLY A 78 -10.88 -6.20 22.57
N ALA A 79 -10.96 -7.37 23.19
CA ALA A 79 -10.31 -7.66 24.44
C ALA A 79 -9.55 -8.99 24.38
N TYR A 80 -8.53 -9.10 25.20
CA TYR A 80 -7.84 -10.35 25.44
C TYR A 80 -8.47 -11.04 26.65
N VAL A 81 -8.69 -12.33 26.50
CA VAL A 81 -9.16 -13.20 27.58
C VAL A 81 -8.00 -14.11 27.98
N THR A 82 -7.59 -14.05 29.22
CA THR A 82 -6.59 -14.96 29.78
C THR A 82 -7.23 -15.87 30.80
N ALA A 83 -6.77 -17.10 30.89
CA ALA A 83 -7.08 -17.99 31.98
C ALA A 83 -5.79 -18.59 32.54
N GLN A 84 -5.62 -18.46 33.85
CA GLN A 84 -4.52 -19.05 34.58
C GLN A 84 -5.08 -20.08 35.56
N VAL A 85 -4.74 -21.36 35.39
CA VAL A 85 -5.15 -22.43 36.30
C VAL A 85 -4.00 -22.75 37.25
N ILE A 86 -4.29 -22.70 38.54
CA ILE A 86 -3.34 -22.97 39.61
C ILE A 86 -3.82 -24.19 40.40
N ARG A 87 -2.95 -25.18 40.53
CA ARG A 87 -3.12 -26.31 41.45
C ARG A 87 -2.18 -26.05 42.65
N PRO A 88 -2.71 -26.01 43.88
CA PRO A 88 -1.87 -25.93 45.07
C PRO A 88 -1.05 -27.18 45.28
N MET A 89 -0.05 -27.13 46.13
CA MET A 89 0.72 -28.26 46.59
C MET A 89 -0.19 -29.18 47.40
N ASP A 90 -0.13 -30.50 47.08
CA ASP A 90 -0.76 -31.56 47.91
C ASP A 90 0.34 -32.53 48.34
N VAL A 91 0.80 -32.36 49.56
CA VAL A 91 1.87 -33.20 50.15
C VAL A 91 1.41 -34.65 50.36
N ALA A 92 0.14 -34.86 50.69
CA ALA A 92 -0.40 -36.20 50.92
C ALA A 92 -0.48 -37.01 49.62
N ALA A 93 -0.81 -36.37 48.52
CA ALA A 93 -0.86 -36.96 47.21
C ALA A 93 0.53 -36.93 46.45
N GLY A 94 1.57 -36.36 47.07
CA GLY A 94 2.88 -36.23 46.45
C GLY A 94 2.88 -35.28 45.22
N GLN A 95 1.93 -34.33 45.17
CA GLN A 95 1.76 -33.43 44.02
C GLN A 95 2.37 -32.07 44.26
N ASN A 96 3.34 -31.69 43.44
CA ASN A 96 3.90 -30.33 43.45
C ASN A 96 2.88 -29.29 42.96
N PRO A 97 3.01 -28.00 43.33
CA PRO A 97 2.17 -26.97 42.82
C PRO A 97 2.39 -26.88 41.29
N ALA A 98 1.33 -26.60 40.54
CA ALA A 98 1.38 -26.50 39.10
C ALA A 98 0.57 -25.29 38.60
N ARG A 99 0.96 -24.74 37.48
CA ARG A 99 0.29 -23.60 36.86
C ARG A 99 0.27 -23.81 35.34
N SER A 100 -0.86 -23.44 34.71
CA SER A 100 -0.96 -23.32 33.26
C SER A 100 -1.65 -21.99 32.89
N LEU A 101 -1.26 -21.41 31.74
CA LEU A 101 -1.74 -20.12 31.26
C LEU A 101 -2.15 -20.22 29.80
N GLY A 102 -3.31 -19.68 29.45
CA GLY A 102 -3.81 -19.52 28.10
C GLY A 102 -4.25 -18.08 27.82
N LEU A 103 -4.22 -17.70 26.55
CA LEU A 103 -4.61 -16.38 26.04
C LEU A 103 -5.40 -16.56 24.73
N ALA A 104 -6.52 -15.83 24.59
CA ALA A 104 -7.23 -15.66 23.34
C ALA A 104 -7.63 -14.20 23.14
N HIS A 105 -7.83 -13.80 21.88
CA HIS A 105 -8.39 -12.50 21.55
C HIS A 105 -9.86 -12.65 21.17
N ALA A 106 -10.71 -11.72 21.64
CA ALA A 106 -12.10 -11.57 21.27
C ALA A 106 -12.25 -10.24 20.53
N GLY A 107 -12.61 -10.28 19.26
CA GLY A 107 -12.95 -9.09 18.48
C GLY A 107 -14.32 -8.54 18.90
N ILE A 108 -14.54 -7.26 18.67
CA ILE A 108 -15.86 -6.63 18.81
C ILE A 108 -16.30 -6.12 17.44
N ASP A 109 -17.44 -6.63 16.97
CA ASP A 109 -18.09 -6.17 15.75
C ASP A 109 -18.36 -4.65 15.87
N PRO A 110 -17.83 -3.81 14.98
CA PRO A 110 -18.02 -2.37 15.03
C PRO A 110 -19.49 -1.96 14.86
N GLY A 111 -20.34 -2.80 14.23
CA GLY A 111 -21.76 -2.51 14.02
C GLY A 111 -21.97 -1.19 13.30
N ALA A 112 -22.75 -0.28 13.90
CA ALA A 112 -23.06 1.03 13.33
C ALA A 112 -21.85 1.98 13.19
N ARG A 113 -20.67 1.61 13.70
CA ARG A 113 -19.42 2.37 13.53
C ARG A 113 -18.68 2.02 12.23
N SER A 114 -19.14 1.02 11.47
CA SER A 114 -18.64 0.69 10.15
C SER A 114 -19.59 1.25 9.09
N LEU A 115 -19.04 2.02 8.14
CA LEU A 115 -19.75 2.49 6.95
C LEU A 115 -19.55 1.47 5.83
N ASP A 116 -20.61 1.20 5.07
CA ASP A 116 -20.52 0.44 3.83
C ASP A 116 -20.19 1.40 2.69
N VAL A 117 -19.01 1.22 2.09
CA VAL A 117 -18.45 2.11 1.07
C VAL A 117 -18.24 1.32 -0.21
N ALA A 118 -18.67 1.87 -1.33
CA ALA A 118 -18.42 1.29 -2.64
C ALA A 118 -17.98 2.36 -3.65
N ILE A 119 -17.08 1.99 -4.57
CA ILE A 119 -16.62 2.84 -5.66
C ILE A 119 -17.24 2.36 -6.96
N GLU A 120 -17.96 3.24 -7.64
CA GLU A 120 -18.46 3.04 -9.00
C GLU A 120 -17.55 3.80 -9.96
N ALA A 121 -16.81 3.08 -10.76
CA ALA A 121 -15.91 3.64 -11.77
C ALA A 121 -15.91 2.80 -13.05
N PRO A 122 -15.58 3.37 -14.21
CA PRO A 122 -15.45 2.60 -15.44
C PRO A 122 -14.28 1.61 -15.34
N ARG A 123 -14.45 0.41 -15.88
CA ARG A 123 -13.36 -0.58 -15.92
C ARG A 123 -12.16 -0.13 -16.73
N GLN A 124 -12.41 0.72 -17.75
CA GLN A 124 -11.39 1.32 -18.60
C GLN A 124 -11.71 2.78 -18.86
N SER A 125 -10.69 3.63 -18.87
CA SER A 125 -10.75 5.05 -19.21
C SER A 125 -9.66 5.41 -20.20
N ASP A 126 -9.86 6.50 -20.92
CA ASP A 126 -8.87 7.05 -21.83
C ASP A 126 -7.87 7.95 -21.07
N PRO A 127 -6.58 7.94 -21.43
CA PRO A 127 -5.65 8.97 -21.00
C PRO A 127 -6.00 10.32 -21.65
N ARG A 128 -5.44 11.42 -21.09
CA ARG A 128 -5.70 12.80 -21.57
C ARG A 128 -7.19 13.18 -21.51
N GLY A 129 -7.92 12.62 -20.53
CA GLY A 129 -9.36 12.81 -20.38
C GLY A 129 -9.81 12.72 -18.93
N PRO A 130 -11.11 12.98 -18.68
CA PRO A 130 -11.67 12.89 -17.35
C PRO A 130 -11.88 11.42 -16.94
N LEU A 131 -11.47 11.08 -15.74
CA LEU A 131 -11.87 9.87 -15.02
C LEU A 131 -12.85 10.31 -13.93
N THR A 132 -14.12 9.95 -14.07
CA THR A 132 -15.14 10.21 -13.07
C THR A 132 -15.41 8.94 -12.29
N ALA A 133 -15.41 9.03 -10.97
CA ALA A 133 -15.81 7.98 -10.07
C ALA A 133 -16.84 8.49 -9.07
N ALA A 134 -17.83 7.66 -8.76
CA ALA A 134 -18.76 7.95 -7.69
C ALA A 134 -18.48 7.03 -6.50
N VAL A 135 -18.53 7.58 -5.31
CA VAL A 135 -18.43 6.84 -4.06
C VAL A 135 -19.78 6.82 -3.39
N THR A 136 -20.30 5.63 -3.13
CA THR A 136 -21.54 5.45 -2.36
C THR A 136 -21.18 5.09 -0.93
N VAL A 137 -21.87 5.69 0.02
CA VAL A 137 -21.66 5.50 1.45
C VAL A 137 -23.01 5.20 2.11
N ALA A 138 -23.13 4.03 2.71
CA ALA A 138 -24.31 3.62 3.47
C ALA A 138 -23.95 3.39 4.95
N GLY A 139 -24.98 3.31 5.81
CA GLY A 139 -24.80 3.13 7.25
C GLY A 139 -24.53 4.42 8.04
N VAL A 140 -24.70 5.58 7.40
CA VAL A 140 -24.59 6.88 8.09
C VAL A 140 -25.76 7.05 9.06
N ALA A 141 -25.48 7.43 10.29
CA ALA A 141 -26.53 7.65 11.29
C ALA A 141 -27.46 8.82 10.88
N GLU A 142 -28.73 8.72 11.25
CA GLU A 142 -29.72 9.77 10.94
C GLU A 142 -29.30 11.12 11.52
N GLY A 143 -29.29 12.15 10.71
CA GLY A 143 -28.85 13.51 11.08
C GLY A 143 -27.35 13.74 11.04
N ASP A 144 -26.54 12.72 10.78
CA ASP A 144 -25.08 12.88 10.56
C ASP A 144 -24.76 13.20 9.10
N THR A 145 -23.63 13.87 8.91
CA THR A 145 -23.06 14.13 7.58
C THR A 145 -21.84 13.24 7.39
N ALA A 146 -21.80 12.53 6.28
CA ALA A 146 -20.61 11.78 5.88
C ALA A 146 -19.73 12.58 4.93
N HIS A 147 -18.45 12.31 5.00
CA HIS A 147 -17.43 12.83 4.09
C HIS A 147 -16.64 11.69 3.50
N VAL A 148 -16.09 11.91 2.32
CA VAL A 148 -15.23 10.94 1.64
C VAL A 148 -14.01 11.64 1.06
N THR A 149 -12.88 10.96 1.06
CA THR A 149 -11.72 11.30 0.22
C THR A 149 -11.53 10.19 -0.80
N LEU A 150 -11.11 10.55 -2.00
CA LEU A 150 -10.75 9.60 -3.05
C LEU A 150 -9.33 9.91 -3.52
N ALA A 151 -8.47 8.91 -3.50
CA ALA A 151 -7.16 8.95 -4.13
C ALA A 151 -7.18 8.11 -5.41
N ALA A 152 -6.42 8.54 -6.43
CA ALA A 152 -6.23 7.81 -7.68
C ALA A 152 -4.73 7.71 -7.96
N VAL A 153 -4.15 6.53 -7.76
CA VAL A 153 -2.70 6.32 -7.78
C VAL A 153 -2.34 5.19 -8.74
N ASP A 154 -1.26 5.39 -9.50
CA ASP A 154 -0.67 4.37 -10.34
C ASP A 154 -0.26 3.14 -9.51
N VAL A 155 -0.76 1.96 -9.89
CA VAL A 155 -0.43 0.68 -9.25
C VAL A 155 1.07 0.40 -9.30
N GLY A 156 1.77 0.86 -10.35
CA GLY A 156 3.23 0.75 -10.44
C GLY A 156 3.93 1.48 -9.30
N ILE A 157 3.44 2.67 -8.90
CA ILE A 157 3.98 3.42 -7.76
C ILE A 157 3.69 2.68 -6.45
N LEU A 158 2.45 2.19 -6.27
CA LEU A 158 2.05 1.46 -5.07
C LEU A 158 2.94 0.23 -4.87
N ASN A 159 3.16 -0.54 -5.93
CA ASN A 159 4.02 -1.73 -5.89
C ASN A 159 5.50 -1.40 -5.60
N LEU A 160 6.02 -0.31 -6.18
CA LEU A 160 7.41 0.12 -5.93
C LEU A 160 7.64 0.62 -4.50
N THR A 161 6.62 1.20 -3.89
CA THR A 161 6.70 1.74 -2.53
C THR A 161 6.27 0.75 -1.47
N GLY A 162 5.63 -0.37 -1.85
CA GLY A 162 5.00 -1.30 -0.93
C GLY A 162 3.85 -0.64 -0.14
N PHE A 163 3.15 0.32 -0.77
CA PHE A 163 2.05 1.02 -0.13
C PHE A 163 0.76 0.21 -0.27
N ASP A 164 0.18 -0.16 0.86
CA ASP A 164 -1.13 -0.79 0.93
C ASP A 164 -2.25 0.26 0.95
N SER A 165 -3.44 -0.14 0.47
CA SER A 165 -4.61 0.74 0.56
C SER A 165 -4.92 1.07 2.02
N PRO A 166 -5.34 2.31 2.32
CA PRO A 166 -5.70 2.69 3.69
C PRO A 166 -6.82 1.82 4.26
N ASP A 167 -6.64 1.34 5.46
CA ASP A 167 -7.59 0.51 6.22
C ASP A 167 -7.95 1.20 7.55
N PRO A 168 -8.86 2.19 7.54
CA PRO A 168 -9.33 2.81 8.76
C PRO A 168 -10.13 1.85 9.65
N SER A 169 -10.84 0.88 9.08
CA SER A 169 -11.57 -0.13 9.86
C SER A 169 -10.62 -1.00 10.67
N GLY A 170 -9.57 -1.52 10.05
CA GLY A 170 -8.53 -2.26 10.77
C GLY A 170 -7.77 -1.41 11.78
N HIS A 171 -7.56 -0.11 11.47
CA HIS A 171 -6.90 0.81 12.39
C HIS A 171 -7.73 1.08 13.64
N TYR A 172 -9.03 1.32 13.52
CA TYR A 172 -9.89 1.69 14.66
C TYR A 172 -10.49 0.48 15.37
N PHE A 173 -10.82 -0.59 14.65
CA PHE A 173 -11.58 -1.73 15.17
C PHE A 173 -10.81 -3.05 15.09
N GLY A 174 -9.65 -3.08 14.45
CA GLY A 174 -8.81 -4.28 14.38
C GLY A 174 -8.15 -4.64 15.71
N GLN A 175 -7.59 -5.83 15.76
CA GLN A 175 -6.87 -6.34 16.91
C GLN A 175 -5.69 -5.42 17.28
N ARG A 176 -5.72 -4.85 18.45
CA ARG A 176 -4.64 -4.03 19.01
C ARG A 176 -3.67 -4.88 19.82
N ARG A 177 -2.42 -4.47 19.85
CA ARG A 177 -1.45 -5.07 20.77
C ARG A 177 -1.94 -4.92 22.21
N LEU A 178 -1.77 -5.98 23.02
CA LEU A 178 -2.07 -5.94 24.44
C LEU A 178 -1.33 -4.77 25.11
N GLY A 179 -2.06 -3.84 25.70
CA GLY A 179 -1.52 -2.63 26.32
C GLY A 179 -0.95 -2.85 27.74
N ILE A 180 -1.15 -4.05 28.29
CA ILE A 180 -0.70 -4.42 29.64
C ILE A 180 0.41 -5.47 29.51
N GLU A 181 1.45 -5.33 30.33
CA GLU A 181 2.50 -6.34 30.46
C GLU A 181 2.06 -7.44 31.43
N ILE A 182 2.02 -8.68 30.97
CA ILE A 182 1.77 -9.84 31.83
C ILE A 182 3.13 -10.36 32.31
N ARG A 183 3.37 -10.28 33.63
CA ARG A 183 4.59 -10.79 34.26
C ARG A 183 4.30 -12.06 35.03
N ASP A 184 4.96 -13.14 34.63
CA ASP A 184 4.93 -14.39 35.35
C ASP A 184 5.94 -14.36 36.51
N MET A 185 5.40 -14.29 37.72
CA MET A 185 6.20 -14.32 38.93
C MET A 185 6.23 -15.70 39.61
N TYR A 186 5.49 -16.68 39.07
CA TYR A 186 5.32 -17.98 39.72
C TYR A 186 6.63 -18.74 39.91
N GLY A 187 7.50 -18.78 38.88
CA GLY A 187 8.82 -19.40 38.99
C GLY A 187 9.71 -18.75 40.05
N ARG A 188 9.57 -17.44 40.30
CA ARG A 188 10.34 -16.74 41.34
C ARG A 188 9.86 -17.02 42.74
N LEU A 189 8.62 -17.49 42.91
CA LEU A 189 8.08 -17.88 44.21
C LEU A 189 8.52 -19.28 44.62
N ILE A 190 8.90 -20.11 43.65
CA ILE A 190 9.31 -21.50 43.86
C ILE A 190 10.85 -21.66 43.86
N ASP A 191 11.54 -20.95 42.99
CA ASP A 191 13.00 -20.96 42.90
C ASP A 191 13.59 -19.79 43.67
N GLY A 192 14.10 -20.06 44.88
CA GLY A 192 14.95 -19.14 45.64
C GLY A 192 16.34 -18.93 45.01
N MET A 193 16.57 -19.36 43.76
CA MET A 193 17.83 -19.22 43.04
C MET A 193 17.74 -18.13 41.96
N THR A 194 18.55 -17.10 42.12
CA THR A 194 18.75 -15.98 41.20
C THR A 194 19.41 -16.46 39.91
N GLY A 195 18.62 -16.81 38.91
CA GLY A 195 19.09 -16.99 37.53
C GLY A 195 19.21 -15.62 36.84
N ALA A 196 20.38 -15.35 36.23
CA ALA A 196 20.60 -14.15 35.43
C ALA A 196 19.62 -14.09 34.24
N MET A 197 18.95 -12.95 34.08
CA MET A 197 18.07 -12.71 32.92
C MET A 197 18.89 -12.69 31.64
N GLY A 198 18.60 -13.63 30.74
CA GLY A 198 19.06 -13.57 29.34
C GLY A 198 18.42 -12.39 28.62
N THR A 199 19.23 -11.48 28.14
CA THR A 199 18.77 -10.42 27.24
C THR A 199 18.53 -11.00 25.85
N LEU A 200 17.28 -11.01 25.40
CA LEU A 200 16.95 -11.25 24.00
C LEU A 200 17.52 -10.11 23.15
N ARG A 201 18.60 -10.40 22.41
CA ARG A 201 19.07 -9.51 21.35
C ARG A 201 18.14 -9.68 20.14
N SER A 202 17.33 -8.68 19.90
CA SER A 202 16.66 -8.48 18.61
C SER A 202 17.75 -8.06 17.63
N GLY A 203 18.16 -8.98 16.77
CA GLY A 203 18.97 -8.68 15.60
C GLY A 203 18.04 -8.08 14.53
N GLY A 204 17.97 -6.78 14.47
CA GLY A 204 17.38 -6.08 13.33
C GLY A 204 18.45 -5.96 12.25
N ASP A 205 18.47 -6.86 11.28
CA ASP A 205 19.10 -6.59 10.00
C ASP A 205 18.25 -5.55 9.28
N ALA A 206 18.70 -4.30 9.35
CA ALA A 206 18.29 -3.29 8.41
C ALA A 206 18.95 -3.63 7.07
N ASP A 207 18.30 -4.43 6.25
CA ASP A 207 18.64 -4.55 4.85
C ASP A 207 18.47 -3.17 4.22
N ALA A 208 19.61 -2.49 4.08
CA ALA A 208 19.73 -1.36 3.19
C ALA A 208 19.59 -1.91 1.77
N SER A 209 18.35 -2.06 1.33
CA SER A 209 18.03 -2.36 -0.06
C SER A 209 18.72 -1.30 -0.91
N LEU A 210 19.76 -1.71 -1.63
CA LEU A 210 20.37 -0.98 -2.73
C LEU A 210 19.22 -0.59 -3.69
N ARG A 211 18.73 0.64 -3.55
CA ARG A 211 17.83 1.24 -4.53
C ARG A 211 18.61 1.38 -5.82
N LEU A 212 18.47 0.40 -6.70
CA LEU A 212 18.78 0.57 -8.11
C LEU A 212 17.96 1.77 -8.57
N GLN A 213 18.62 2.88 -8.83
CA GLN A 213 18.01 4.04 -9.47
C GLN A 213 17.65 3.61 -10.89
N SER A 214 16.40 3.15 -11.07
CA SER A 214 15.83 3.01 -12.40
C SER A 214 15.85 4.38 -13.08
N PRO A 215 16.13 4.45 -14.39
CA PRO A 215 16.01 5.70 -15.13
C PRO A 215 14.61 6.29 -14.90
N PRO A 216 14.48 7.62 -14.82
CA PRO A 216 13.19 8.25 -14.60
C PRO A 216 12.21 7.77 -15.68
N PRO A 217 10.98 7.38 -15.30
CA PRO A 217 9.98 6.91 -16.22
C PRO A 217 9.69 8.00 -17.27
N THR A 218 9.60 7.60 -18.54
CA THR A 218 9.20 8.49 -19.63
C THR A 218 7.72 8.85 -19.60
N GLU A 219 6.95 8.22 -18.75
CA GLU A 219 5.52 8.43 -18.57
C GLU A 219 5.23 9.30 -17.34
N LYS A 220 4.17 10.10 -17.40
CA LYS A 220 3.77 10.93 -16.28
C LYS A 220 3.19 10.07 -15.17
N LEU A 221 3.68 10.26 -13.96
CA LEU A 221 3.17 9.59 -12.76
C LEU A 221 1.77 10.07 -12.43
N VAL A 222 0.89 9.14 -12.05
CA VAL A 222 -0.47 9.43 -11.59
C VAL A 222 -0.53 9.24 -10.07
N ALA A 223 -0.77 10.35 -9.36
CA ALA A 223 -1.05 10.36 -7.94
C ALA A 223 -1.95 11.57 -7.63
N PHE A 224 -3.25 11.34 -7.60
CA PHE A 224 -4.26 12.38 -7.37
C PHE A 224 -4.97 12.14 -6.04
N PHE A 225 -5.42 13.24 -5.45
CA PHE A 225 -6.18 13.25 -4.21
C PHE A 225 -7.29 14.31 -4.29
N SER A 226 -8.53 13.93 -3.96
CA SER A 226 -9.69 14.81 -4.06
C SER A 226 -9.76 15.86 -2.95
N GLY A 227 -9.11 15.64 -1.80
CA GLY A 227 -9.50 16.28 -0.56
C GLY A 227 -10.85 15.76 -0.05
N PRO A 228 -11.34 16.29 1.09
CA PRO A 228 -12.65 15.93 1.64
C PRO A 228 -13.80 16.40 0.74
N VAL A 229 -14.70 15.49 0.40
CA VAL A 229 -15.93 15.74 -0.34
C VAL A 229 -17.12 15.35 0.54
N THR A 230 -18.11 16.20 0.64
CA THR A 230 -19.32 15.90 1.41
C THR A 230 -20.20 14.94 0.60
N VAL A 231 -20.67 13.88 1.26
CA VAL A 231 -21.60 12.92 0.68
C VAL A 231 -23.00 13.56 0.60
N GLY A 232 -23.64 13.44 -0.55
CA GLY A 232 -24.99 13.97 -0.77
C GLY A 232 -26.06 13.23 0.05
N PRO A 233 -27.28 13.77 0.11
CA PRO A 233 -28.40 13.14 0.83
C PRO A 233 -28.83 11.80 0.22
N ASP A 234 -28.42 11.53 -1.01
CA ASP A 234 -28.59 10.25 -1.71
C ASP A 234 -27.52 9.21 -1.35
N GLY A 235 -26.61 9.53 -0.42
CA GLY A 235 -25.50 8.67 -0.04
C GLY A 235 -24.37 8.65 -1.07
N ARG A 236 -24.29 9.61 -2.01
CA ARG A 236 -23.37 9.60 -3.14
C ARG A 236 -22.48 10.84 -3.16
N ALA A 237 -21.22 10.66 -3.51
CA ALA A 237 -20.26 11.72 -3.80
C ALA A 237 -19.58 11.42 -5.15
N GLU A 238 -19.54 12.41 -6.04
CA GLU A 238 -18.86 12.30 -7.34
C GLU A 238 -17.52 13.01 -7.29
N VAL A 239 -16.47 12.34 -7.78
CA VAL A 239 -15.12 12.88 -7.89
C VAL A 239 -14.63 12.71 -9.31
N ARG A 240 -14.02 13.78 -9.85
CA ARG A 240 -13.45 13.80 -11.19
C ARG A 240 -11.97 14.11 -11.14
N PHE A 241 -11.14 13.26 -11.75
CA PHE A 241 -9.74 13.49 -12.03
C PHE A 241 -9.51 13.69 -13.52
N TYR A 242 -8.50 14.45 -13.89
CA TYR A 242 -8.09 14.56 -15.28
C TYR A 242 -6.81 13.73 -15.47
N MET A 243 -6.94 12.61 -16.17
CA MET A 243 -5.80 11.73 -16.44
C MET A 243 -4.81 12.39 -17.39
N PRO A 244 -3.51 12.35 -17.08
CA PRO A 244 -2.48 12.82 -18.02
C PRO A 244 -2.27 11.81 -19.16
N GLU A 245 -1.21 11.99 -19.94
CA GLU A 245 -0.69 10.96 -20.83
C GLU A 245 -0.11 9.83 -19.97
N PHE A 246 -0.90 8.78 -19.76
CA PHE A 246 -0.58 7.65 -18.90
C PHE A 246 -1.21 6.38 -19.46
N ASN A 247 -0.47 5.30 -19.45
CA ASN A 247 -0.96 3.97 -19.81
C ASN A 247 -0.61 2.99 -18.70
N GLY A 248 -1.60 2.57 -17.95
CA GLY A 248 -1.41 1.69 -16.79
C GLY A 248 -2.69 1.50 -16.00
N THR A 249 -2.58 0.82 -14.87
CA THR A 249 -3.70 0.63 -13.94
C THR A 249 -3.63 1.68 -12.85
N VAL A 250 -4.74 2.36 -12.61
CA VAL A 250 -4.92 3.30 -11.51
C VAL A 250 -5.77 2.64 -10.45
N ARG A 251 -5.29 2.61 -9.21
CA ARG A 251 -6.08 2.21 -8.05
C ARG A 251 -6.76 3.44 -7.47
N LEU A 252 -8.08 3.35 -7.35
CA LEU A 252 -8.93 4.28 -6.63
C LEU A 252 -9.05 3.78 -5.20
N MET A 253 -8.79 4.63 -4.23
CA MET A 253 -8.87 4.31 -2.80
C MET A 253 -9.74 5.35 -2.13
N ALA A 254 -10.88 4.93 -1.59
CA ALA A 254 -11.82 5.79 -0.88
C ALA A 254 -11.74 5.54 0.63
N ILE A 255 -11.76 6.61 1.40
CA ILE A 255 -11.98 6.60 2.84
C ILE A 255 -13.21 7.44 3.09
N ALA A 256 -14.21 6.87 3.76
CA ALA A 256 -15.40 7.58 4.20
C ALA A 256 -15.45 7.66 5.73
N TRP A 257 -15.98 8.74 6.25
CA TRP A 257 -16.20 8.91 7.69
C TRP A 257 -17.41 9.78 7.98
N SER A 258 -18.00 9.55 9.13
CA SER A 258 -18.99 10.42 9.77
C SER A 258 -18.53 10.75 11.19
N LYS A 259 -19.38 11.31 12.04
CA LYS A 259 -19.03 11.65 13.42
C LYS A 259 -18.57 10.44 14.25
N GLY A 260 -19.13 9.26 13.99
CA GLY A 260 -18.85 8.06 14.80
C GLY A 260 -18.54 6.79 14.00
N ALA A 261 -18.44 6.87 12.67
CA ALA A 261 -18.25 5.70 11.82
C ALA A 261 -17.23 5.97 10.72
N VAL A 262 -16.55 4.92 10.27
CA VAL A 262 -15.55 4.95 9.19
C VAL A 262 -15.76 3.76 8.26
N GLY A 263 -15.28 3.89 7.03
CA GLY A 263 -15.28 2.81 6.05
C GLY A 263 -14.31 3.11 4.92
N GLU A 264 -13.98 2.11 4.13
CA GLU A 264 -13.06 2.19 3.00
C GLU A 264 -13.56 1.35 1.83
N ALA A 265 -13.06 1.69 0.65
CA ALA A 265 -13.24 0.89 -0.55
C ALA A 265 -12.09 1.10 -1.51
N GLU A 266 -11.81 0.11 -2.35
CA GLU A 266 -10.87 0.24 -3.45
C GLU A 266 -11.46 -0.28 -4.76
N ALA A 267 -10.97 0.26 -5.88
CA ALA A 267 -11.31 -0.18 -7.22
C ALA A 267 -10.14 0.08 -8.16
N GLU A 268 -10.03 -0.69 -9.23
CA GLU A 268 -8.99 -0.49 -10.23
C GLU A 268 -9.61 -0.07 -11.57
N VAL A 269 -8.95 0.90 -12.22
CA VAL A 269 -9.33 1.41 -13.54
C VAL A 269 -8.14 1.27 -14.46
N LEU A 270 -8.31 0.57 -15.58
CA LEU A 270 -7.30 0.49 -16.62
C LEU A 270 -7.37 1.76 -17.48
N VAL A 271 -6.33 2.59 -17.41
CA VAL A 271 -6.18 3.78 -18.24
C VAL A 271 -5.25 3.44 -19.39
N ARG A 272 -5.75 3.46 -20.62
CA ARG A 272 -4.92 3.19 -21.80
C ARG A 272 -5.52 3.73 -23.08
N ASP A 273 -4.64 4.06 -23.99
CA ASP A 273 -5.01 4.34 -25.37
C ASP A 273 -5.42 3.07 -26.13
N PRO A 274 -6.24 3.16 -27.17
CA PRO A 274 -6.56 2.02 -28.04
C PRO A 274 -5.30 1.44 -28.70
N VAL A 275 -4.30 2.27 -28.95
CA VAL A 275 -2.97 1.85 -29.37
C VAL A 275 -1.94 2.47 -28.43
N VAL A 276 -1.19 1.64 -27.75
CA VAL A 276 -0.10 2.09 -26.87
C VAL A 276 1.16 2.28 -27.72
N VAL A 277 1.75 3.47 -27.66
CA VAL A 277 3.00 3.81 -28.33
C VAL A 277 4.09 3.98 -27.28
N THR A 278 5.04 3.05 -27.22
CA THR A 278 6.25 3.20 -26.43
C THR A 278 7.42 3.59 -27.32
N ALA A 279 8.32 4.41 -26.79
CA ALA A 279 9.51 4.87 -27.49
C ALA A 279 10.73 4.73 -26.61
N SER A 280 11.82 4.26 -27.20
CA SER A 280 13.13 4.17 -26.56
C SER A 280 14.17 4.89 -27.41
N LEU A 281 14.93 5.76 -26.74
CA LEU A 281 16.09 6.43 -27.32
C LEU A 281 17.11 6.72 -26.21
N PRO A 282 18.40 6.96 -26.56
CA PRO A 282 19.39 7.38 -25.60
C PRO A 282 19.00 8.68 -24.91
N ARG A 283 19.39 8.83 -23.67
CA ARG A 283 19.06 10.00 -22.85
C ARG A 283 19.76 11.28 -23.36
N PHE A 284 20.96 11.11 -23.91
CA PHE A 284 21.74 12.18 -24.54
C PHE A 284 22.65 11.59 -25.63
N LEU A 285 23.09 12.45 -26.54
CA LEU A 285 23.98 12.15 -27.66
C LEU A 285 25.04 13.25 -27.75
N ALA A 286 26.16 12.95 -28.39
CA ALA A 286 27.10 13.95 -28.86
C ALA A 286 26.77 14.39 -30.29
N PRO A 287 27.21 15.60 -30.74
CA PRO A 287 27.10 16.00 -32.14
C PRO A 287 27.74 14.98 -33.07
N GLY A 288 27.00 14.54 -34.08
CA GLY A 288 27.45 13.51 -35.06
C GLY A 288 27.21 12.07 -34.61
N ASP A 289 26.76 11.82 -33.42
CA ASP A 289 26.40 10.46 -32.99
C ASP A 289 25.21 9.91 -33.80
N GLU A 290 25.33 8.63 -34.15
CA GLU A 290 24.29 7.85 -34.79
C GLU A 290 23.71 6.82 -33.81
N THR A 291 22.40 6.77 -33.73
CA THR A 291 21.66 5.84 -32.89
C THR A 291 20.35 5.40 -33.56
N ARG A 292 19.46 4.81 -32.80
CA ARG A 292 18.15 4.39 -33.27
C ARG A 292 17.06 4.84 -32.36
N LEU A 293 16.00 5.43 -32.90
CA LEU A 293 14.70 5.59 -32.25
C LEU A 293 13.94 4.27 -32.40
N LEU A 294 13.71 3.57 -31.31
CA LEU A 294 12.86 2.38 -31.28
C LEU A 294 11.44 2.79 -30.87
N LEU A 295 10.48 2.50 -31.74
CA LEU A 295 9.06 2.65 -31.50
C LEU A 295 8.42 1.28 -31.41
N GLU A 296 7.61 1.05 -30.40
CA GLU A 296 6.79 -0.15 -30.26
C GLU A 296 5.33 0.28 -30.19
N PHE A 297 4.50 -0.32 -31.02
CA PHE A 297 3.07 -0.07 -31.13
C PHE A 297 2.32 -1.32 -30.73
N THR A 298 1.49 -1.25 -29.71
CA THR A 298 0.63 -2.34 -29.23
C THR A 298 -0.82 -1.97 -29.42
N HIS A 299 -1.55 -2.70 -30.26
CA HIS A 299 -2.98 -2.49 -30.48
C HIS A 299 -3.77 -3.14 -29.33
N ALA A 300 -4.12 -2.35 -28.34
CA ALA A 300 -4.75 -2.83 -27.12
C ALA A 300 -6.27 -3.03 -27.26
N SER A 301 -6.94 -2.19 -28.03
CA SER A 301 -8.40 -2.23 -28.21
C SER A 301 -8.85 -1.44 -29.44
N GLY A 302 -10.08 -1.67 -29.88
CA GLY A 302 -10.68 -0.97 -31.01
C GLY A 302 -10.59 -1.73 -32.33
N PRO A 303 -11.13 -1.17 -33.43
CA PRO A 303 -11.15 -1.81 -34.74
C PRO A 303 -9.74 -1.95 -35.33
N THR A 304 -9.50 -3.04 -36.06
CA THR A 304 -8.28 -3.23 -36.85
C THR A 304 -8.31 -2.36 -38.09
N GLY A 305 -7.15 -1.97 -38.61
CA GLY A 305 -7.06 -1.18 -39.81
C GLY A 305 -5.71 -0.49 -40.02
N SER A 306 -5.62 0.28 -41.07
CA SER A 306 -4.45 1.09 -41.35
C SER A 306 -4.39 2.27 -40.39
N MET A 307 -3.23 2.48 -39.78
CA MET A 307 -2.93 3.52 -38.81
C MET A 307 -1.88 4.48 -39.37
N PRO A 308 -2.29 5.64 -39.90
CA PRO A 308 -1.34 6.65 -40.39
C PRO A 308 -0.32 7.02 -39.30
N LEU A 309 0.96 6.98 -39.67
CA LEU A 309 2.08 7.29 -38.80
C LEU A 309 2.88 8.47 -39.37
N LYS A 310 3.15 9.46 -38.51
CA LYS A 310 4.01 10.59 -38.83
C LYS A 310 5.06 10.76 -37.75
N VAL A 311 6.32 10.79 -38.13
CA VAL A 311 7.44 11.10 -37.23
C VAL A 311 8.08 12.38 -37.72
N THR A 312 8.21 13.38 -36.87
CA THR A 312 8.88 14.67 -37.12
C THR A 312 9.89 14.91 -36.04
N ALA A 313 11.02 15.50 -36.39
CA ALA A 313 12.09 15.84 -35.45
C ALA A 313 12.64 17.23 -35.76
N GLU A 314 13.02 17.95 -34.71
CA GLU A 314 13.68 19.24 -34.78
C GLU A 314 15.07 19.11 -34.15
N GLY A 315 16.11 19.60 -34.85
CA GLY A 315 17.50 19.61 -34.36
C GLY A 315 18.23 18.25 -34.37
N VAL A 316 17.52 17.17 -34.66
CA VAL A 316 18.08 15.85 -34.94
C VAL A 316 17.49 15.33 -36.27
N TYR A 317 18.23 14.49 -36.97
CA TYR A 317 17.75 13.89 -38.22
C TYR A 317 17.15 12.51 -37.93
N VAL A 318 15.89 12.33 -38.29
CA VAL A 318 15.20 11.06 -38.34
C VAL A 318 14.59 10.91 -39.73
N PRO A 319 14.92 9.86 -40.48
CA PRO A 319 14.33 9.65 -41.82
C PRO A 319 12.83 9.38 -41.69
N THR A 320 12.10 9.73 -42.74
CA THR A 320 10.67 9.47 -42.82
C THR A 320 10.41 7.96 -42.69
N GLY A 321 9.70 7.54 -41.64
CA GLY A 321 9.28 6.15 -41.48
C GLY A 321 8.16 5.74 -42.45
N PRO A 322 7.58 4.55 -42.30
CA PRO A 322 6.42 4.15 -43.07
C PRO A 322 5.27 5.13 -42.86
N ALA A 323 4.51 5.44 -43.90
CA ALA A 323 3.38 6.37 -43.83
C ALA A 323 2.22 5.84 -42.97
N ALA A 324 2.13 4.53 -42.79
CA ALA A 324 1.14 3.87 -41.93
C ALA A 324 1.68 2.52 -41.46
N ILE A 325 1.12 2.05 -40.34
CA ILE A 325 1.29 0.70 -39.80
C ILE A 325 -0.04 -0.04 -39.84
N GLN A 326 -0.01 -1.37 -39.87
CA GLN A 326 -1.21 -2.21 -39.73
C GLN A 326 -1.02 -3.20 -38.59
N LEU A 327 -1.95 -3.19 -37.66
CA LEU A 327 -1.92 -4.08 -36.51
C LEU A 327 -3.29 -4.72 -36.29
N GLU A 328 -3.26 -6.00 -36.03
CA GLU A 328 -4.43 -6.71 -35.50
C GLU A 328 -4.56 -6.43 -33.99
N GLN A 329 -5.76 -6.59 -33.49
CA GLN A 329 -6.00 -6.41 -32.04
C GLN A 329 -5.16 -7.41 -31.23
N GLY A 330 -4.46 -6.93 -30.21
CA GLY A 330 -3.52 -7.71 -29.41
C GLY A 330 -2.12 -7.84 -30.01
N ALA A 331 -1.90 -7.42 -31.28
CA ALA A 331 -0.60 -7.48 -31.90
C ALA A 331 0.32 -6.33 -31.49
N THR A 332 1.61 -6.60 -31.49
CA THR A 332 2.67 -5.61 -31.24
C THR A 332 3.61 -5.56 -32.44
N GLN A 333 3.92 -4.36 -32.91
CA GLN A 333 4.90 -4.12 -34.00
C GLN A 333 6.00 -3.19 -33.49
N ARG A 334 7.24 -3.51 -33.88
CA ARG A 334 8.42 -2.68 -33.60
C ARG A 334 8.92 -2.02 -34.88
N LEU A 335 9.22 -0.73 -34.75
CA LEU A 335 9.82 0.07 -35.82
C LEU A 335 11.09 0.72 -35.27
N SER A 336 12.21 0.47 -35.98
CA SER A 336 13.51 1.06 -35.64
C SER A 336 13.90 2.06 -36.71
N LEU A 337 14.00 3.33 -36.34
CA LEU A 337 14.40 4.42 -37.23
C LEU A 337 15.81 4.89 -36.84
N PRO A 338 16.74 5.05 -37.81
CA PRO A 338 18.03 5.67 -37.52
C PRO A 338 17.82 7.12 -37.07
N LEU A 339 18.66 7.59 -36.18
CA LEU A 339 18.66 8.93 -35.66
C LEU A 339 20.09 9.46 -35.61
N THR A 340 20.32 10.63 -36.18
CA THR A 340 21.63 11.30 -36.17
C THR A 340 21.51 12.61 -35.43
N ALA A 341 22.40 12.83 -34.46
CA ALA A 341 22.48 14.07 -33.67
C ALA A 341 23.19 15.16 -34.50
N ALA A 342 22.59 16.34 -34.58
CA ALA A 342 23.16 17.46 -35.31
C ALA A 342 23.83 18.48 -34.34
N ALA A 343 23.13 19.52 -33.95
CA ALA A 343 23.65 20.61 -33.11
C ALA A 343 23.44 20.35 -31.62
N PRO A 344 24.30 20.85 -30.73
CA PRO A 344 24.05 20.85 -29.29
C PRO A 344 22.74 21.55 -28.94
N GLY A 345 21.99 21.00 -27.99
CA GLY A 345 20.69 21.53 -27.52
C GLY A 345 19.76 20.43 -27.04
N ASP A 346 18.60 20.83 -26.58
CA ASP A 346 17.49 19.93 -26.29
C ASP A 346 16.54 19.92 -27.49
N HIS A 347 16.38 18.77 -28.11
CA HIS A 347 15.63 18.59 -29.35
C HIS A 347 14.39 17.76 -29.12
N GLN A 348 13.35 18.02 -29.91
CA GLN A 348 12.07 17.32 -29.81
C GLN A 348 11.81 16.43 -31.01
N ILE A 349 11.29 15.24 -30.72
CA ILE A 349 10.78 14.31 -31.72
C ILE A 349 9.29 14.09 -31.43
N SER A 350 8.46 14.32 -32.44
CA SER A 350 7.02 14.09 -32.33
C SER A 350 6.63 12.86 -33.14
N VAL A 351 6.01 11.90 -32.49
CA VAL A 351 5.44 10.68 -33.09
C VAL A 351 3.92 10.81 -33.03
N THR A 352 3.28 10.87 -34.19
CA THR A 352 1.81 11.00 -34.28
C THR A 352 1.25 9.77 -34.99
N LEU A 353 0.33 9.06 -34.34
CA LEU A 353 -0.37 7.89 -34.88
C LEU A 353 -1.88 8.19 -34.85
N THR A 354 -2.58 7.87 -35.96
CA THR A 354 -4.05 7.95 -35.97
C THR A 354 -4.60 6.52 -35.95
N ALA A 355 -5.31 6.21 -34.83
CA ALA A 355 -5.97 4.92 -34.66
C ALA A 355 -7.17 4.79 -35.62
N PRO A 356 -7.61 3.57 -35.99
CA PRO A 356 -8.70 3.34 -36.94
C PRO A 356 -10.05 3.98 -36.50
N GLY A 357 -10.24 4.21 -35.23
CA GLY A 357 -11.38 4.97 -34.68
C GLY A 357 -11.28 6.49 -34.83
N GLY A 358 -10.26 7.01 -35.54
CA GLY A 358 -10.02 8.44 -35.78
C GLY A 358 -9.31 9.16 -34.61
N LYS A 359 -9.03 8.49 -33.50
CA LYS A 359 -8.28 9.07 -32.37
C LYS A 359 -6.83 9.27 -32.74
N THR A 360 -6.34 10.50 -32.63
CA THR A 360 -4.93 10.85 -32.88
C THR A 360 -4.16 10.78 -31.57
N LEU A 361 -3.08 10.01 -31.57
CA LEU A 361 -2.16 9.80 -30.47
C LEU A 361 -0.85 10.49 -30.82
N THR A 362 -0.40 11.43 -29.96
CA THR A 362 0.87 12.13 -30.17
C THR A 362 1.77 11.88 -28.98
N LYS A 363 2.99 11.40 -29.25
CA LYS A 363 4.03 11.23 -28.23
C LYS A 363 5.18 12.19 -28.54
N LEU A 364 5.51 13.03 -27.54
CA LEU A 364 6.62 13.96 -27.61
C LEU A 364 7.81 13.37 -26.83
N LEU A 365 8.95 13.31 -27.50
CA LEU A 365 10.19 12.81 -26.93
C LEU A 365 11.22 13.93 -26.95
N THR A 366 12.02 14.03 -25.88
CA THR A 366 13.13 14.99 -25.81
C THR A 366 14.44 14.22 -25.78
N VAL A 367 15.40 14.64 -26.60
CA VAL A 367 16.77 14.13 -26.62
C VAL A 367 17.74 15.29 -26.46
N GLY A 368 18.66 15.18 -25.50
CA GLY A 368 19.72 16.15 -25.31
C GLY A 368 20.91 15.86 -26.21
N VAL A 369 21.36 16.82 -26.99
CA VAL A 369 22.65 16.74 -27.67
C VAL A 369 23.65 17.63 -26.91
N ARG A 370 24.72 17.03 -26.43
CA ARG A 370 25.72 17.68 -25.57
C ARG A 370 27.09 17.64 -26.26
N ALA A 371 27.83 18.75 -26.17
CA ALA A 371 29.19 18.78 -26.69
C ALA A 371 30.08 17.76 -25.95
N ASN A 372 30.96 17.11 -26.68
CA ASN A 372 31.93 16.16 -26.14
C ASN A 372 33.10 16.81 -25.39
N ASP A 373 33.36 18.09 -25.68
CA ASP A 373 34.49 18.77 -25.10
C ASP A 373 34.19 19.19 -23.66
N PRO A 374 35.00 18.76 -22.68
CA PRO A 374 34.94 19.33 -21.35
C PRO A 374 35.29 20.82 -21.44
N SER A 375 34.61 21.65 -20.68
CA SER A 375 34.95 23.08 -20.58
C SER A 375 36.41 23.21 -20.13
N VAL A 376 37.27 23.73 -20.98
CA VAL A 376 38.69 23.98 -20.66
C VAL A 376 38.81 25.38 -20.08
N GLY A 377 39.16 25.45 -18.81
CA GLY A 377 39.48 26.72 -18.16
C GLY A 377 40.91 27.17 -18.58
N ILE A 378 41.04 28.26 -19.31
CA ILE A 378 42.34 28.85 -19.62
C ILE A 378 42.63 29.89 -18.55
N THR A 379 43.67 29.64 -17.73
CA THR A 379 44.14 30.63 -16.77
C THR A 379 45.29 31.40 -17.42
N ARG A 380 45.09 32.72 -17.67
CA ARG A 380 46.13 33.63 -18.10
C ARG A 380 46.65 34.40 -16.88
N ARG A 381 47.95 34.39 -16.68
CA ARG A 381 48.59 35.22 -15.68
C ARG A 381 49.37 36.31 -16.39
N PHE A 382 49.22 37.54 -15.95
CA PHE A 382 49.97 38.69 -16.46
C PHE A 382 50.28 39.63 -15.29
N THR A 383 51.34 40.39 -15.43
CA THR A 383 51.75 41.40 -14.46
C THR A 383 51.37 42.77 -15.04
N LEU A 384 50.73 43.62 -14.25
CA LEU A 384 50.47 45.01 -14.58
C LEU A 384 51.47 45.90 -13.88
N ASP A 385 52.15 46.71 -14.64
CA ASP A 385 53.01 47.77 -14.06
C ASP A 385 52.17 48.95 -13.55
N PRO A 386 52.67 49.74 -12.60
CA PRO A 386 51.91 50.87 -12.08
C PRO A 386 51.48 51.83 -13.22
N GLY A 387 50.18 52.10 -13.32
CA GLY A 387 49.53 52.91 -14.33
C GLY A 387 49.04 52.22 -15.60
N GLN A 388 49.26 50.88 -15.73
CA GLN A 388 48.66 50.09 -16.83
C GLN A 388 47.25 49.69 -16.49
N THR A 389 46.37 49.61 -17.54
CA THR A 389 45.00 49.19 -17.42
C THR A 389 44.83 47.83 -18.12
N PHE A 390 44.18 46.91 -17.44
CA PHE A 390 43.74 45.63 -18.03
C PHE A 390 42.31 45.82 -18.60
N THR A 391 42.15 45.49 -19.88
CA THR A 391 40.84 45.48 -20.52
C THR A 391 40.46 44.03 -20.82
N LEU A 392 39.31 43.55 -20.28
CA LEU A 392 38.73 42.27 -20.69
C LEU A 392 38.27 42.42 -22.15
N ASP A 393 38.97 41.80 -23.06
CA ASP A 393 38.45 41.54 -24.41
C ASP A 393 37.54 40.31 -24.33
N GLY A 394 36.34 40.39 -24.90
CA GLY A 394 35.30 39.35 -24.81
C GLY A 394 35.68 37.99 -25.46
N GLN A 395 36.94 37.59 -25.44
CA GLN A 395 37.50 36.32 -25.87
C GLN A 395 38.01 35.46 -24.67
N ALA A 396 37.34 35.61 -23.52
CA ALA A 396 37.62 34.72 -22.37
C ALA A 396 36.60 33.62 -22.26
#